data_42f0bb56b5c8bdb98ccf8a26febcfcc5
#
_entry.id   42f0bb56b5c8bdb98ccf8a26febcfcc5
#
_cell.length_a   1.000
_cell.length_b   1.000
_cell.length_c   1.000
_cell.angle_alpha   90.00
_cell.angle_beta   90.00
_cell.angle_gamma   90.00
#
_symmetry.space_group_name_H-M   'P 1'
#
loop_
_entity.id
_entity.type
_entity.pdbx_description
1 polymer ?
#
loop_
_entity_poly.entity_id
_entity_poly.type
_entity_poly.pdbx_seq_one_letter_code
_entity_poly.pdbx_strand_id
1 'polypeptide(L)'
;MDSKTRILFVDDHEVFHECMRALFTAHEGMEIVATANNGQSAVRLARELRPDIVVMDMSIPVLHGIEATRQIVAEKPESLVIILSGHAESDMVREAFRAGAKGYVLKEESFTELVQAIETVRAGYLFLSPRVSEIDLVEELSATFNPKPLPALVQLSPREKQVLKLLAEGKGVKEISAILDVSSKTIETHRANLMKKLDLYSLPELTRFAIRVGLVKLAL
;
A
#
# COMPACT_ATOMS: atom_id res chain seq x y z
N MET A 1 -22.01 -8.78 -12.40
CA MET A 1 -21.05 -7.77 -12.90
C MET A 1 -20.45 -7.13 -11.68
N ASP A 2 -19.17 -7.36 -11.41
CA ASP A 2 -18.48 -6.66 -10.32
C ASP A 2 -18.47 -5.16 -10.63
N SER A 3 -18.98 -4.35 -9.70
CA SER A 3 -18.97 -2.90 -9.85
C SER A 3 -17.53 -2.39 -9.84
N LYS A 4 -17.19 -1.49 -10.77
CA LYS A 4 -15.87 -0.87 -10.80
C LYS A 4 -15.60 -0.11 -9.50
N THR A 5 -14.35 -0.10 -9.07
CA THR A 5 -13.89 0.73 -7.94
C THR A 5 -13.97 2.20 -8.33
N ARG A 6 -14.72 2.97 -7.57
CA ARG A 6 -14.98 4.38 -7.80
C ARG A 6 -13.92 5.23 -7.11
N ILE A 7 -13.14 5.98 -7.88
CA ILE A 7 -12.00 6.76 -7.40
C ILE A 7 -12.28 8.26 -7.54
N LEU A 8 -12.09 9.00 -6.44
CA LEU A 8 -11.91 10.45 -6.48
C LEU A 8 -10.41 10.73 -6.52
N PHE A 9 -9.94 11.39 -7.58
CA PHE A 9 -8.53 11.73 -7.74
C PHE A 9 -8.30 13.21 -7.46
N VAL A 10 -7.39 13.53 -6.53
CA VAL A 10 -7.15 14.90 -6.05
C VAL A 10 -5.69 15.27 -6.25
N ASP A 11 -5.45 16.27 -7.09
CA ASP A 11 -4.13 16.85 -7.39
C ASP A 11 -4.35 18.24 -7.97
N ASP A 12 -3.46 19.19 -7.78
CA ASP A 12 -3.60 20.54 -8.33
C ASP A 12 -3.03 20.69 -9.75
N HIS A 13 -2.44 19.62 -10.31
CA HIS A 13 -1.88 19.60 -11.66
C HIS A 13 -2.86 18.98 -12.67
N GLU A 14 -3.37 19.79 -13.58
CA GLU A 14 -4.35 19.38 -14.61
C GLU A 14 -3.82 18.27 -15.52
N VAL A 15 -2.56 18.37 -15.94
CA VAL A 15 -1.90 17.35 -16.79
C VAL A 15 -1.87 15.98 -16.09
N PHE A 16 -1.70 15.97 -14.77
CA PHE A 16 -1.69 14.74 -14.01
C PHE A 16 -3.09 14.11 -13.95
N HIS A 17 -4.14 14.92 -13.87
CA HIS A 17 -5.53 14.44 -13.98
C HIS A 17 -5.79 13.74 -15.32
N GLU A 18 -5.38 14.34 -16.43
CA GLU A 18 -5.56 13.76 -17.76
C GLU A 18 -4.82 12.44 -17.90
N CYS A 19 -3.56 12.40 -17.46
CA CYS A 19 -2.74 11.19 -17.46
C CYS A 19 -3.39 10.06 -16.64
N MET A 20 -3.82 10.34 -15.41
CA MET A 20 -4.45 9.35 -14.54
C MET A 20 -5.80 8.88 -15.10
N ARG A 21 -6.62 9.78 -15.67
CA ARG A 21 -7.85 9.38 -16.37
C ARG A 21 -7.59 8.39 -17.50
N ALA A 22 -6.59 8.66 -18.33
CA ALA A 22 -6.23 7.77 -19.43
C ALA A 22 -5.78 6.39 -18.91
N LEU A 23 -4.91 6.37 -17.90
CA LEU A 23 -4.40 5.12 -17.31
C LEU A 23 -5.50 4.28 -16.64
N PHE A 24 -6.39 4.91 -15.85
CA PHE A 24 -7.49 4.20 -15.22
C PHE A 24 -8.58 3.77 -16.23
N THR A 25 -8.77 4.50 -17.34
CA THR A 25 -9.67 4.08 -18.40
C THR A 25 -9.18 2.80 -19.09
N ALA A 26 -7.86 2.65 -19.23
CA ALA A 26 -7.26 1.45 -19.79
C ALA A 26 -7.21 0.27 -18.79
N HIS A 27 -7.48 0.52 -17.50
CA HIS A 27 -7.44 -0.49 -16.44
C HIS A 27 -8.84 -1.01 -16.14
N GLU A 28 -9.06 -2.32 -16.34
CA GLU A 28 -10.34 -2.95 -16.00
C GLU A 28 -10.58 -2.97 -14.48
N GLY A 29 -11.81 -2.69 -14.06
CA GLY A 29 -12.22 -2.78 -12.66
C GLY A 29 -12.09 -1.51 -11.82
N MET A 30 -11.55 -0.40 -12.38
CA MET A 30 -11.42 0.90 -11.69
C MET A 30 -11.92 2.03 -12.57
N GLU A 31 -12.41 3.13 -11.96
CA GLU A 31 -12.81 4.33 -12.69
C GLU A 31 -12.63 5.59 -11.85
N ILE A 32 -12.16 6.67 -12.47
CA ILE A 32 -12.15 8.00 -11.84
C ILE A 32 -13.54 8.61 -12.02
N VAL A 33 -14.31 8.71 -10.92
CA VAL A 33 -15.66 9.29 -10.93
C VAL A 33 -15.64 10.81 -10.85
N ALA A 34 -14.58 11.40 -10.29
CA ALA A 34 -14.36 12.83 -10.27
C ALA A 34 -12.89 13.16 -10.01
N THR A 35 -12.52 14.41 -10.34
CA THR A 35 -11.22 15.00 -9.97
C THR A 35 -11.45 16.28 -9.17
N ALA A 36 -10.51 16.60 -8.27
CA ALA A 36 -10.47 17.86 -7.53
C ALA A 36 -9.06 18.46 -7.57
N ASN A 37 -8.95 19.77 -7.60
CA ASN A 37 -7.68 20.50 -7.63
C ASN A 37 -7.33 21.19 -6.29
N ASN A 38 -8.10 20.94 -5.24
CA ASN A 38 -7.85 21.44 -3.89
C ASN A 38 -8.60 20.59 -2.85
N GLY A 39 -8.15 20.67 -1.58
CA GLY A 39 -8.71 19.85 -0.51
C GLY A 39 -10.16 20.16 -0.16
N GLN A 40 -10.61 21.42 -0.26
CA GLN A 40 -11.99 21.79 0.04
C GLN A 40 -12.97 21.17 -0.99
N SER A 41 -12.62 21.21 -2.26
CA SER A 41 -13.38 20.53 -3.33
C SER A 41 -13.37 19.01 -3.15
N ALA A 42 -12.25 18.44 -2.70
CA ALA A 42 -12.13 17.02 -2.43
C ALA A 42 -13.09 16.57 -1.32
N VAL A 43 -13.15 17.28 -0.20
CA VAL A 43 -14.09 17.00 0.91
C VAL A 43 -15.54 17.06 0.43
N ARG A 44 -15.91 18.10 -0.31
CA ARG A 44 -17.26 18.26 -0.87
C ARG A 44 -17.62 17.10 -1.81
N LEU A 45 -16.73 16.77 -2.78
CA LEU A 45 -16.97 15.70 -3.74
C LEU A 45 -17.00 14.32 -3.08
N ALA A 46 -16.17 14.06 -2.07
CA ALA A 46 -16.21 12.82 -1.30
C ALA A 46 -17.56 12.63 -0.61
N ARG A 47 -18.14 13.70 -0.07
CA ARG A 47 -19.47 13.70 0.57
C ARG A 47 -20.58 13.41 -0.45
N GLU A 48 -20.54 14.08 -1.61
CA GLU A 48 -21.57 13.98 -2.66
C GLU A 48 -21.53 12.64 -3.39
N LEU A 49 -20.36 12.20 -3.79
CA LEU A 49 -20.17 11.06 -4.69
C LEU A 49 -19.95 9.73 -3.96
N ARG A 50 -19.53 9.78 -2.69
CA ARG A 50 -19.19 8.58 -1.89
C ARG A 50 -18.29 7.61 -2.67
N PRO A 51 -17.06 8.03 -3.04
CA PRO A 51 -16.12 7.16 -3.73
C PRO A 51 -15.65 6.03 -2.79
N ASP A 52 -15.26 4.91 -3.38
CA ASP A 52 -14.63 3.81 -2.62
C ASP A 52 -13.23 4.21 -2.16
N ILE A 53 -12.51 4.89 -3.04
CA ILE A 53 -11.13 5.34 -2.83
C ILE A 53 -11.02 6.83 -3.11
N VAL A 54 -10.28 7.53 -2.26
CA VAL A 54 -9.78 8.89 -2.53
C VAL A 54 -8.26 8.82 -2.65
N VAL A 55 -7.74 9.12 -3.84
CA VAL A 55 -6.30 9.34 -4.05
C VAL A 55 -6.04 10.81 -3.85
N MET A 56 -5.33 11.16 -2.78
CA MET A 56 -5.18 12.52 -2.28
C MET A 56 -3.73 12.98 -2.39
N ASP A 57 -3.46 13.94 -3.22
CA ASP A 57 -2.17 14.64 -3.15
C ASP A 57 -2.05 15.39 -1.82
N MET A 58 -0.89 15.26 -1.22
CA MET A 58 -0.61 15.93 0.05
C MET A 58 -0.44 17.43 -0.11
N SER A 59 0.19 17.89 -1.20
CA SER A 59 0.62 19.28 -1.41
C SER A 59 -0.35 20.09 -2.27
N ILE A 60 -1.64 20.11 -1.92
CA ILE A 60 -2.70 20.83 -2.62
C ILE A 60 -3.07 22.16 -1.94
N PRO A 61 -3.54 23.16 -2.71
CA PRO A 61 -3.91 24.48 -2.16
C PRO A 61 -5.24 24.46 -1.39
N VAL A 62 -5.53 25.60 -0.73
CA VAL A 62 -6.74 25.91 0.03
C VAL A 62 -6.86 25.12 1.32
N LEU A 63 -6.91 23.80 1.24
CA LEU A 63 -6.92 22.87 2.36
C LEU A 63 -5.90 21.77 2.07
N HIS A 64 -4.89 21.65 2.90
CA HIS A 64 -3.81 20.67 2.78
C HIS A 64 -4.36 19.23 2.78
N GLY A 65 -3.74 18.33 1.97
CA GLY A 65 -4.24 16.98 1.78
C GLY A 65 -4.42 16.16 3.06
N ILE A 66 -3.56 16.34 4.05
CA ILE A 66 -3.69 15.68 5.37
C ILE A 66 -4.95 16.15 6.10
N GLU A 67 -5.22 17.46 6.11
CA GLU A 67 -6.40 18.01 6.77
C GLU A 67 -7.69 17.63 6.00
N ALA A 68 -7.64 17.65 4.66
CA ALA A 68 -8.73 17.14 3.83
C ALA A 68 -9.02 15.66 4.12
N THR A 69 -7.98 14.84 4.27
CA THR A 69 -8.09 13.42 4.65
C THR A 69 -8.80 13.28 6.00
N ARG A 70 -8.40 14.06 7.00
CA ARG A 70 -9.01 14.02 8.34
C ARG A 70 -10.51 14.32 8.27
N GLN A 71 -10.92 15.33 7.51
CA GLN A 71 -12.31 15.71 7.33
C GLN A 71 -13.11 14.64 6.56
N ILE A 72 -12.55 14.10 5.47
CA ILE A 72 -13.19 13.03 4.70
C ILE A 72 -13.43 11.80 5.56
N VAL A 73 -12.43 11.35 6.30
CA VAL A 73 -12.53 10.15 7.15
C VAL A 73 -13.51 10.36 8.30
N ALA A 74 -13.55 11.56 8.89
CA ALA A 74 -14.51 11.90 9.95
C ALA A 74 -15.95 11.89 9.45
N GLU A 75 -16.22 12.39 8.23
CA GLU A 75 -17.56 12.48 7.66
C GLU A 75 -17.99 11.19 6.91
N LYS A 76 -17.04 10.48 6.33
CA LYS A 76 -17.24 9.30 5.47
C LYS A 76 -16.20 8.22 5.79
N PRO A 77 -16.33 7.50 6.91
CA PRO A 77 -15.38 6.46 7.32
C PRO A 77 -15.24 5.31 6.33
N GLU A 78 -16.24 5.10 5.47
CA GLU A 78 -16.24 4.11 4.42
C GLU A 78 -15.35 4.45 3.23
N SER A 79 -15.07 5.74 2.99
CA SER A 79 -14.14 6.16 1.93
C SER A 79 -12.68 5.94 2.38
N LEU A 80 -11.97 5.10 1.67
CA LEU A 80 -10.57 4.78 1.98
C LEU A 80 -9.65 5.80 1.31
N VAL A 81 -8.78 6.44 2.08
CA VAL A 81 -7.87 7.48 1.55
C VAL A 81 -6.46 6.92 1.37
N ILE A 82 -5.89 7.16 0.19
CA ILE A 82 -4.49 6.90 -0.14
C ILE A 82 -3.83 8.25 -0.40
N ILE A 83 -2.80 8.58 0.37
CA ILE A 83 -1.99 9.78 0.14
C ILE A 83 -1.03 9.53 -1.02
N LEU A 84 -0.94 10.50 -1.91
CA LEU A 84 0.06 10.58 -2.97
C LEU A 84 1.01 11.74 -2.66
N SER A 85 2.31 11.49 -2.57
CA SER A 85 3.27 12.50 -2.09
C SER A 85 4.61 12.42 -2.81
N GLY A 86 5.27 13.57 -2.99
CA GLY A 86 6.68 13.64 -3.39
C GLY A 86 7.67 13.43 -2.24
N HIS A 87 7.19 13.23 -1.01
CA HIS A 87 7.98 13.19 0.21
C HIS A 87 7.98 11.80 0.84
N ALA A 88 9.14 11.35 1.32
CA ALA A 88 9.34 10.03 1.93
C ALA A 88 9.63 10.09 3.45
N GLU A 89 9.57 11.28 4.04
CA GLU A 89 9.90 11.51 5.45
C GLU A 89 8.91 10.80 6.38
N SER A 90 9.43 10.04 7.32
CA SER A 90 8.65 9.21 8.24
C SER A 90 7.61 10.00 9.05
N ASP A 91 7.91 11.26 9.41
CA ASP A 91 6.97 12.11 10.16
C ASP A 91 5.74 12.48 9.34
N MET A 92 5.89 12.76 8.04
CA MET A 92 4.77 13.04 7.14
C MET A 92 3.91 11.80 6.93
N VAL A 93 4.54 10.64 6.83
CA VAL A 93 3.84 9.36 6.73
C VAL A 93 3.02 9.10 7.99
N ARG A 94 3.61 9.27 9.18
CA ARG A 94 2.89 9.14 10.46
C ARG A 94 1.69 10.07 10.55
N GLU A 95 1.87 11.32 10.13
CA GLU A 95 0.79 12.31 10.16
C GLU A 95 -0.37 11.93 9.21
N ALA A 96 -0.05 11.44 8.01
CA ALA A 96 -1.04 10.95 7.06
C ALA A 96 -1.88 9.80 7.63
N PHE A 97 -1.24 8.81 8.25
CA PHE A 97 -1.96 7.69 8.88
C PHE A 97 -2.75 8.12 10.12
N ARG A 98 -2.23 9.06 10.94
CA ARG A 98 -2.99 9.66 12.05
C ARG A 98 -4.21 10.44 11.58
N ALA A 99 -4.17 11.02 10.39
CA ALA A 99 -5.33 11.65 9.77
C ALA A 99 -6.37 10.64 9.23
N GLY A 100 -6.04 9.35 9.22
CA GLY A 100 -6.92 8.26 8.82
C GLY A 100 -6.63 7.68 7.44
N ALA A 101 -5.57 8.09 6.75
CA ALA A 101 -5.13 7.46 5.51
C ALA A 101 -4.92 5.95 5.70
N LYS A 102 -5.16 5.19 4.65
CA LYS A 102 -4.94 3.73 4.62
C LYS A 102 -3.78 3.34 3.71
N GLY A 103 -3.32 4.27 2.88
CA GLY A 103 -2.17 4.08 2.01
C GLY A 103 -1.32 5.34 1.89
N TYR A 104 -0.03 5.14 1.63
CA TYR A 104 0.91 6.19 1.30
C TYR A 104 1.76 5.76 0.11
N VAL A 105 1.66 6.49 -0.99
CA VAL A 105 2.33 6.21 -2.27
C VAL A 105 3.17 7.41 -2.67
N LEU A 106 4.40 7.18 -3.11
CA LEU A 106 5.23 8.25 -3.66
C LEU A 106 4.83 8.57 -5.10
N LYS A 107 4.80 9.86 -5.47
CA LYS A 107 4.51 10.33 -6.84
C LYS A 107 5.52 9.82 -7.89
N GLU A 108 6.70 9.43 -7.46
CA GLU A 108 7.75 8.85 -8.31
C GLU A 108 7.54 7.37 -8.63
N GLU A 109 6.58 6.72 -7.96
CA GLU A 109 6.28 5.32 -8.18
C GLU A 109 5.44 5.12 -9.46
N SER A 110 5.44 3.90 -9.96
CA SER A 110 4.71 3.57 -11.18
C SER A 110 3.19 3.55 -10.95
N PHE A 111 2.41 3.69 -12.03
CA PHE A 111 0.96 3.50 -11.99
C PHE A 111 0.58 2.11 -11.45
N THR A 112 1.36 1.08 -11.75
CA THR A 112 1.17 -0.27 -11.21
C THR A 112 1.22 -0.30 -9.69
N GLU A 113 2.12 0.48 -9.08
CA GLU A 113 2.23 0.62 -7.63
C GLU A 113 0.98 1.27 -7.02
N LEU A 114 0.45 2.31 -7.67
CA LEU A 114 -0.80 2.95 -7.24
C LEU A 114 -2.00 1.98 -7.34
N VAL A 115 -2.09 1.20 -8.40
CA VAL A 115 -3.11 0.14 -8.53
C VAL A 115 -2.98 -0.87 -7.40
N GLN A 116 -1.77 -1.34 -7.12
CA GLN A 116 -1.51 -2.26 -6.03
C GLN A 116 -1.89 -1.67 -4.66
N ALA A 117 -1.62 -0.38 -4.44
CA ALA A 117 -2.03 0.32 -3.23
C ALA A 117 -3.56 0.32 -3.08
N ILE A 118 -4.29 0.61 -4.16
CA ILE A 118 -5.76 0.61 -4.18
C ILE A 118 -6.31 -0.77 -3.83
N GLU A 119 -5.80 -1.83 -4.46
CA GLU A 119 -6.23 -3.21 -4.19
C GLU A 119 -5.95 -3.62 -2.74
N THR A 120 -4.76 -3.29 -2.23
CA THR A 120 -4.34 -3.60 -0.87
C THR A 120 -5.23 -2.91 0.16
N VAL A 121 -5.49 -1.63 -0.03
CA VAL A 121 -6.32 -0.82 0.88
C VAL A 121 -7.78 -1.28 0.83
N ARG A 122 -8.32 -1.63 -0.34
CA ARG A 122 -9.67 -2.22 -0.48
C ARG A 122 -9.80 -3.57 0.22
N ALA A 123 -8.73 -4.35 0.24
CA ALA A 123 -8.70 -5.61 0.99
C ALA A 123 -8.66 -5.42 2.52
N GLY A 124 -8.56 -4.16 2.99
CA GLY A 124 -8.58 -3.78 4.40
C GLY A 124 -7.19 -3.69 5.04
N TYR A 125 -6.13 -3.63 4.23
CA TYR A 125 -4.75 -3.52 4.69
C TYR A 125 -4.21 -2.10 4.53
N LEU A 126 -3.17 -1.77 5.29
CA LEU A 126 -2.40 -0.56 5.05
C LEU A 126 -1.43 -0.79 3.90
N PHE A 127 -1.15 0.26 3.14
CA PHE A 127 -0.14 0.26 2.09
C PHE A 127 0.89 1.36 2.31
N LEU A 128 2.15 1.00 2.14
CA LEU A 128 3.28 1.93 2.13
C LEU A 128 4.14 1.64 0.91
N SER A 129 4.49 2.67 0.16
CA SER A 129 5.49 2.54 -0.92
C SER A 129 6.77 1.90 -0.38
N PRO A 130 7.40 0.98 -1.13
CA PRO A 130 8.60 0.27 -0.69
C PRO A 130 9.75 1.18 -0.24
N ARG A 131 9.87 2.38 -0.85
CA ARG A 131 10.88 3.37 -0.49
C ARG A 131 10.65 4.05 0.86
N VAL A 132 9.42 4.00 1.38
CA VAL A 132 9.02 4.60 2.66
C VAL A 132 8.96 3.55 3.76
N SER A 133 8.88 2.27 3.40
CA SER A 133 8.71 1.15 4.33
C SER A 133 10.00 0.84 5.09
N GLU A 134 10.38 1.68 6.02
CA GLU A 134 11.30 1.30 7.10
C GLU A 134 10.58 0.33 8.03
N ILE A 135 11.28 -0.72 8.46
CA ILE A 135 10.69 -1.82 9.28
C ILE A 135 10.04 -1.27 10.55
N ASP A 136 10.68 -0.31 11.21
CA ASP A 136 10.20 0.30 12.45
C ASP A 136 8.91 1.09 12.25
N LEU A 137 8.78 1.78 11.11
CA LEU A 137 7.57 2.53 10.77
C LEU A 137 6.37 1.62 10.50
N VAL A 138 6.58 0.51 9.80
CA VAL A 138 5.53 -0.47 9.52
C VAL A 138 5.02 -1.12 10.81
N GLU A 139 5.91 -1.44 11.75
CA GLU A 139 5.54 -2.01 13.05
C GLU A 139 4.78 -0.99 13.90
N GLU A 140 5.23 0.26 13.96
CA GLU A 140 4.57 1.35 14.67
C GLU A 140 3.14 1.59 14.13
N LEU A 141 2.99 1.72 12.82
CA LEU A 141 1.70 1.95 12.19
C LEU A 141 0.75 0.77 12.42
N SER A 142 1.25 -0.45 12.33
CA SER A 142 0.46 -1.66 12.57
C SER A 142 -0.03 -1.76 14.01
N ALA A 143 0.81 -1.39 14.98
CA ALA A 143 0.44 -1.37 16.39
C ALA A 143 -0.57 -0.26 16.73
N THR A 144 -0.43 0.91 16.09
CA THR A 144 -1.24 2.10 16.42
C THR A 144 -2.62 2.06 15.78
N PHE A 145 -2.73 1.64 14.52
CA PHE A 145 -3.96 1.78 13.74
C PHE A 145 -4.80 0.51 13.67
N ASN A 146 -4.37 -0.58 14.33
CA ASN A 146 -5.08 -1.86 14.37
C ASN A 146 -5.77 -2.18 13.03
N PRO A 147 -5.05 -2.11 11.88
CA PRO A 147 -5.61 -2.61 10.63
C PRO A 147 -5.98 -4.06 10.88
N LYS A 148 -6.91 -4.61 10.10
CA LYS A 148 -6.91 -6.08 9.98
C LYS A 148 -5.45 -6.47 9.87
N PRO A 149 -4.91 -7.32 10.74
CA PRO A 149 -3.48 -7.62 10.68
C PRO A 149 -3.15 -7.87 9.23
N LEU A 150 -2.12 -7.19 8.71
CA LEU A 150 -1.56 -7.55 7.39
C LEU A 150 -1.50 -9.06 7.43
N PRO A 151 -2.36 -9.79 6.64
CA PRO A 151 -2.46 -11.20 6.84
C PRO A 151 -1.06 -11.71 6.62
N ALA A 152 -0.43 -12.12 7.65
CA ALA A 152 0.75 -12.89 7.63
C ALA A 152 2.13 -12.19 7.72
N LEU A 153 2.38 -10.97 7.25
CA LEU A 153 3.72 -10.38 7.45
C LEU A 153 3.98 -10.03 8.92
N VAL A 154 2.95 -9.58 9.64
CA VAL A 154 3.01 -9.31 11.09
C VAL A 154 3.14 -10.60 11.91
N GLN A 155 2.62 -11.72 11.39
CA GLN A 155 2.76 -13.03 12.04
C GLN A 155 4.11 -13.70 11.77
N LEU A 156 4.91 -13.18 10.85
CA LEU A 156 6.24 -13.70 10.57
C LEU A 156 7.26 -13.13 11.56
N SER A 157 7.99 -14.02 12.22
CA SER A 157 9.17 -13.63 13.00
C SER A 157 10.21 -12.93 12.08
N PRO A 158 11.13 -12.13 12.65
CA PRO A 158 12.21 -11.51 11.88
C PRO A 158 12.97 -12.52 11.01
N ARG A 159 13.14 -13.73 11.52
CA ARG A 159 13.82 -14.81 10.81
C ARG A 159 13.01 -15.35 9.63
N GLU A 160 11.71 -15.50 9.79
CA GLU A 160 10.80 -15.92 8.72
C GLU A 160 10.71 -14.86 7.61
N LYS A 161 10.73 -13.55 7.96
CA LYS A 161 10.80 -12.45 7.00
C LYS A 161 12.10 -12.50 6.18
N GLN A 162 13.24 -12.73 6.82
CA GLN A 162 14.52 -12.91 6.12
C GLN A 162 14.50 -14.10 5.15
N VAL A 163 13.96 -15.23 5.59
CA VAL A 163 13.83 -16.44 4.76
C VAL A 163 12.89 -16.18 3.58
N LEU A 164 11.74 -15.52 3.81
CA LEU A 164 10.79 -15.16 2.75
C LEU A 164 11.45 -14.25 1.69
N LYS A 165 12.19 -13.24 2.14
CA LYS A 165 12.91 -12.32 1.23
C LYS A 165 13.88 -13.09 0.34
N LEU A 166 14.75 -13.91 0.92
CA LEU A 166 15.75 -14.66 0.18
C LEU A 166 15.14 -15.72 -0.76
N LEU A 167 14.04 -16.36 -0.36
CA LEU A 167 13.28 -17.27 -1.23
C LEU A 167 12.70 -16.52 -2.44
N ALA A 168 12.13 -15.34 -2.22
CA ALA A 168 11.55 -14.52 -3.26
C ALA A 168 12.61 -13.91 -4.22
N GLU A 169 13.84 -13.73 -3.74
CA GLU A 169 15.03 -13.39 -4.54
C GLU A 169 15.58 -14.59 -5.34
N GLY A 170 14.92 -15.75 -5.27
CA GLY A 170 15.32 -16.97 -6.02
C GLY A 170 16.41 -17.80 -5.35
N LYS A 171 16.78 -17.52 -4.11
CA LYS A 171 17.80 -18.28 -3.38
C LYS A 171 17.28 -19.66 -2.97
N GLY A 172 18.11 -20.67 -3.18
CA GLY A 172 17.84 -22.03 -2.74
C GLY A 172 18.10 -22.24 -1.25
N VAL A 173 17.50 -23.27 -0.65
CA VAL A 173 17.63 -23.58 0.81
C VAL A 173 19.10 -23.66 1.27
N LYS A 174 20.01 -24.23 0.45
CA LYS A 174 21.43 -24.32 0.77
C LYS A 174 22.12 -22.95 0.79
N GLU A 175 21.79 -22.09 -0.16
CA GLU A 175 22.32 -20.72 -0.20
C GLU A 175 21.82 -19.90 1.00
N ILE A 176 20.52 -20.00 1.29
CA ILE A 176 19.91 -19.31 2.44
C ILE A 176 20.55 -19.78 3.76
N SER A 177 20.81 -21.10 3.89
CA SER A 177 21.46 -21.64 5.08
C SER A 177 22.88 -21.08 5.27
N ALA A 178 23.63 -20.92 4.18
CA ALA A 178 24.95 -20.31 4.23
C ALA A 178 24.90 -18.80 4.53
N ILE A 179 23.95 -18.04 3.92
CA ILE A 179 23.79 -16.61 4.15
C ILE A 179 23.39 -16.32 5.63
N LEU A 180 22.52 -17.16 6.18
CA LEU A 180 21.95 -16.95 7.49
C LEU A 180 22.67 -17.70 8.63
N ASP A 181 23.73 -18.41 8.30
CA ASP A 181 24.56 -19.21 9.21
C ASP A 181 23.74 -20.18 10.09
N VAL A 182 22.87 -20.97 9.45
CA VAL A 182 22.04 -21.99 10.10
C VAL A 182 21.93 -23.24 9.24
N SER A 183 21.51 -24.37 9.83
CA SER A 183 21.35 -25.62 9.08
C SER A 183 20.24 -25.51 8.00
N SER A 184 20.40 -26.25 6.91
CA SER A 184 19.35 -26.36 5.87
C SER A 184 18.02 -26.85 6.46
N LYS A 185 18.04 -27.74 7.45
CA LYS A 185 16.87 -28.22 8.16
C LYS A 185 16.15 -27.08 8.91
N THR A 186 16.90 -26.13 9.48
CA THR A 186 16.35 -24.94 10.13
C THR A 186 15.64 -24.05 9.12
N ILE A 187 16.22 -23.85 7.93
CA ILE A 187 15.58 -23.08 6.85
C ILE A 187 14.31 -23.77 6.36
N GLU A 188 14.29 -25.07 6.19
CA GLU A 188 13.08 -25.83 5.83
C GLU A 188 11.99 -25.68 6.88
N THR A 189 12.34 -25.69 8.16
CA THR A 189 11.38 -25.43 9.25
C THR A 189 10.81 -24.01 9.17
N HIS A 190 11.66 -23.00 8.99
CA HIS A 190 11.18 -21.62 8.82
C HIS A 190 10.29 -21.47 7.56
N ARG A 191 10.66 -22.11 6.46
CA ARG A 191 9.86 -22.14 5.24
C ARG A 191 8.49 -22.79 5.47
N ALA A 192 8.43 -23.92 6.12
CA ALA A 192 7.17 -24.61 6.44
C ALA A 192 6.27 -23.75 7.34
N ASN A 193 6.85 -23.13 8.37
CA ASN A 193 6.12 -22.25 9.28
C ASN A 193 5.59 -21.00 8.56
N LEU A 194 6.41 -20.35 7.75
CA LEU A 194 5.97 -19.17 7.00
C LEU A 194 4.87 -19.52 5.99
N MET A 195 4.99 -20.64 5.27
CA MET A 195 3.96 -21.12 4.36
C MET A 195 2.61 -21.34 5.07
N LYS A 196 2.65 -21.98 6.24
CA LYS A 196 1.46 -22.21 7.07
C LYS A 196 0.85 -20.90 7.59
N LYS A 197 1.69 -19.96 8.05
CA LYS A 197 1.23 -18.67 8.57
C LYS A 197 0.63 -17.79 7.48
N LEU A 198 1.16 -17.88 6.24
CA LEU A 198 0.72 -17.11 5.08
C LEU A 198 -0.48 -17.76 4.36
N ASP A 199 -0.76 -19.02 4.66
CA ASP A 199 -1.68 -19.88 3.87
C ASP A 199 -1.28 -19.92 2.37
N LEU A 200 0.04 -19.96 2.09
CA LEU A 200 0.63 -20.00 0.76
C LEU A 200 1.56 -21.20 0.65
N TYR A 201 1.31 -22.07 -0.31
CA TYR A 201 1.97 -23.38 -0.35
C TYR A 201 2.91 -23.56 -1.55
N SER A 202 3.11 -22.54 -2.38
CA SER A 202 4.03 -22.58 -3.52
C SER A 202 5.03 -21.42 -3.52
N LEU A 203 6.21 -21.66 -4.11
CA LEU A 203 7.22 -20.60 -4.24
C LEU A 203 6.74 -19.41 -5.09
N PRO A 204 6.02 -19.60 -6.21
CA PRO A 204 5.45 -18.48 -6.96
C PRO A 204 4.45 -17.63 -6.14
N GLU A 205 3.65 -18.25 -5.27
CA GLU A 205 2.74 -17.50 -4.38
C GLU A 205 3.52 -16.70 -3.35
N LEU A 206 4.55 -17.29 -2.73
CA LEU A 206 5.42 -16.60 -1.80
C LEU A 206 6.15 -15.42 -2.47
N THR A 207 6.63 -15.61 -3.70
CA THR A 207 7.30 -14.54 -4.46
C THR A 207 6.33 -13.39 -4.77
N ARG A 208 5.13 -13.70 -5.29
CA ARG A 208 4.09 -12.69 -5.52
C ARG A 208 3.69 -11.97 -4.22
N PHE A 209 3.59 -12.69 -3.12
CA PHE A 209 3.32 -12.11 -1.82
C PHE A 209 4.45 -11.18 -1.37
N ALA A 210 5.72 -11.61 -1.45
CA ALA A 210 6.89 -10.82 -1.07
C ALA A 210 7.03 -9.53 -1.91
N ILE A 211 6.71 -9.59 -3.22
CA ILE A 211 6.63 -8.43 -4.10
C ILE A 211 5.49 -7.51 -3.67
N ARG A 212 4.30 -8.06 -3.47
CA ARG A 212 3.10 -7.31 -3.06
C ARG A 212 3.27 -6.55 -1.75
N VAL A 213 4.05 -7.08 -0.81
CA VAL A 213 4.33 -6.45 0.49
C VAL A 213 5.62 -5.64 0.51
N GLY A 214 6.25 -5.42 -0.66
CA GLY A 214 7.46 -4.61 -0.81
C GLY A 214 8.75 -5.23 -0.25
N LEU A 215 8.74 -6.53 0.09
CA LEU A 215 9.92 -7.21 0.62
C LEU A 215 11.01 -7.44 -0.45
N VAL A 216 10.61 -7.56 -1.73
CA VAL A 216 11.49 -7.79 -2.88
C VAL A 216 11.00 -6.94 -4.05
N LYS A 217 11.93 -6.32 -4.77
CA LYS A 217 11.62 -5.62 -6.03
C LYS A 217 11.64 -6.62 -7.18
N LEU A 218 10.73 -6.46 -8.14
CA LEU A 218 10.88 -7.13 -9.44
C LEU A 218 12.16 -6.60 -10.09
N ALA A 219 13.17 -7.47 -10.25
CA ALA A 219 14.26 -7.20 -11.17
C ALA A 219 13.68 -7.32 -12.59
N LEU A 220 13.54 -6.18 -13.27
CA LEU A 220 13.26 -6.11 -14.71
C LEU A 220 14.50 -6.54 -15.48
#